data_65a99b88f2121217b779716dd094b2ed
#
_entry.id   65a99b88f2121217b779716dd094b2ed
#
_cell.length_a   1.000
_cell.length_b   1.000
_cell.length_c   1.000
_cell.angle_alpha   90.00
_cell.angle_beta   90.00
_cell.angle_gamma   90.00
#
_symmetry.space_group_name_H-M   'P 1'
#
loop_
_entity.id
_entity.type
_entity.pdbx_description
1 polymer ?
#
loop_
_entity_poly.entity_id
_entity_poly.type
_entity_poly.pdbx_seq_one_letter_code
_entity_poly.pdbx_strand_id
1 'polypeptide(L)'
;MLLLWTDRLNEARALLVSAYERAAEIGDEGSLPLLLRYLGSVEWLAGRWEEAEQLVEEGQEAAVQTGQASQHAVLLASRALVEAGRGRVELARARAAEALALSGDTGAMFGTVLARSALGLLELSLGNPAATNDHLGPLVERLEAGGLREPGTARFVPDQIEALIALGKLDGAEALLDRLERRARQLDRVSALASSCRCRGLLAAARGELPAAVGGQERALRHHGRVPMPFERARTLLAYGSTLRRTKQKRAAREALERALVVFEELDAALWAQKARAELGRIGGRAPASGELTPTEERVAALVAEGRTTKEVAAELFISVKTVEGHLSRIYAKLGVRSRTELARRFGARPTSVQRF
;
A
#
# COMPACT_ATOMS: atom_id res chain seq x y z
N MET A 1 -18.29 -2.07 -18.45
CA MET A 1 -16.86 -1.87 -18.76
C MET A 1 -16.48 -0.39 -18.89
N LEU A 2 -17.09 0.41 -19.77
CA LEU A 2 -16.77 1.84 -19.93
C LEU A 2 -16.89 2.64 -18.60
N LEU A 3 -17.92 2.40 -17.79
CA LEU A 3 -18.12 3.08 -16.52
C LEU A 3 -16.98 2.85 -15.52
N LEU A 4 -16.41 1.64 -15.50
CA LEU A 4 -15.26 1.30 -14.68
C LEU A 4 -14.00 2.10 -15.10
N TRP A 5 -13.78 2.26 -16.40
CA TRP A 5 -12.66 3.05 -16.92
C TRP A 5 -12.82 4.56 -16.75
N THR A 6 -14.09 5.02 -16.63
CA THR A 6 -14.42 6.43 -16.45
C THR A 6 -14.67 6.84 -15.00
N ASP A 7 -14.22 6.03 -14.04
CA ASP A 7 -14.28 6.28 -12.59
C ASP A 7 -15.72 6.33 -12.01
N ARG A 8 -16.73 5.86 -12.75
CA ARG A 8 -18.15 5.81 -12.33
C ARG A 8 -18.44 4.48 -11.61
N LEU A 9 -17.71 4.20 -10.51
CA LEU A 9 -17.72 2.89 -9.85
C LEU A 9 -19.10 2.49 -9.33
N ASN A 10 -19.87 3.40 -8.73
CA ASN A 10 -21.20 3.09 -8.19
C ASN A 10 -22.19 2.73 -9.29
N GLU A 11 -22.13 3.42 -10.42
CA GLU A 11 -22.98 3.13 -11.56
C GLU A 11 -22.56 1.82 -12.25
N ALA A 12 -21.24 1.60 -12.36
CA ALA A 12 -20.71 0.34 -12.87
C ALA A 12 -21.21 -0.84 -12.02
N ARG A 13 -21.14 -0.70 -10.70
CA ARG A 13 -21.63 -1.70 -9.75
C ARG A 13 -23.13 -2.00 -9.94
N ALA A 14 -23.95 -0.97 -9.95
CA ALA A 14 -25.40 -1.13 -10.08
C ALA A 14 -25.78 -1.88 -11.36
N LEU A 15 -25.18 -1.49 -12.50
CA LEU A 15 -25.44 -2.16 -13.79
C LEU A 15 -24.91 -3.61 -13.81
N LEU A 16 -23.75 -3.88 -13.22
CA LEU A 16 -23.17 -5.21 -13.20
C LEU A 16 -23.95 -6.15 -12.27
N VAL A 17 -24.44 -5.67 -11.12
CA VAL A 17 -25.31 -6.44 -10.22
C VAL A 17 -26.60 -6.81 -10.94
N SER A 18 -27.28 -5.84 -11.57
CA SER A 18 -28.51 -6.12 -12.34
C SER A 18 -28.28 -7.10 -13.49
N ALA A 19 -27.14 -7.00 -14.19
CA ALA A 19 -26.80 -7.94 -15.25
C ALA A 19 -26.51 -9.34 -14.70
N TYR A 20 -25.84 -9.45 -13.55
CA TYR A 20 -25.57 -10.71 -12.88
C TYR A 20 -26.86 -11.40 -12.42
N GLU A 21 -27.75 -10.67 -11.72
CA GLU A 21 -29.07 -11.18 -11.30
C GLU A 21 -29.87 -11.67 -12.50
N ARG A 22 -29.89 -10.90 -13.60
CA ARG A 22 -30.59 -11.30 -14.82
C ARG A 22 -30.00 -12.56 -15.46
N ALA A 23 -28.66 -12.66 -15.53
CA ALA A 23 -28.00 -13.85 -16.07
C ALA A 23 -28.35 -15.11 -15.24
N ALA A 24 -28.34 -14.98 -13.90
CA ALA A 24 -28.72 -16.05 -12.99
C ALA A 24 -30.19 -16.47 -13.17
N GLU A 25 -31.13 -15.51 -13.28
CA GLU A 25 -32.55 -15.78 -13.51
C GLU A 25 -32.84 -16.59 -14.77
N ILE A 26 -32.11 -16.31 -15.87
CA ILE A 26 -32.33 -16.97 -17.17
C ILE A 26 -31.41 -18.17 -17.40
N GLY A 27 -30.55 -18.52 -16.43
CA GLY A 27 -29.59 -19.62 -16.54
C GLY A 27 -28.44 -19.36 -17.54
N ASP A 28 -28.06 -18.10 -17.77
CA ASP A 28 -26.92 -17.74 -18.62
C ASP A 28 -25.59 -17.88 -17.89
N GLU A 29 -25.19 -19.13 -17.66
CA GLU A 29 -23.92 -19.47 -16.99
C GLU A 29 -22.70 -18.96 -17.80
N GLY A 30 -22.83 -18.82 -19.12
CA GLY A 30 -21.76 -18.37 -20.00
C GLY A 30 -21.33 -16.92 -19.74
N SER A 31 -22.22 -16.06 -19.26
CA SER A 31 -21.93 -14.64 -18.95
C SER A 31 -21.35 -14.44 -17.55
N LEU A 32 -21.52 -15.40 -16.61
CA LEU A 32 -21.15 -15.25 -15.20
C LEU A 32 -19.66 -14.94 -15.01
N PRO A 33 -18.69 -15.63 -15.64
CA PRO A 33 -17.27 -15.35 -15.43
C PRO A 33 -16.89 -13.90 -15.75
N LEU A 34 -17.47 -13.34 -16.82
CA LEU A 34 -17.22 -11.97 -17.24
C LEU A 34 -17.82 -10.96 -16.26
N LEU A 35 -19.06 -11.18 -15.83
CA LEU A 35 -19.78 -10.29 -14.90
C LEU A 35 -19.10 -10.26 -13.53
N LEU A 36 -18.78 -11.44 -12.98
CA LEU A 36 -18.10 -11.59 -11.68
C LEU A 36 -16.71 -10.97 -11.71
N ARG A 37 -15.95 -11.11 -12.79
CA ARG A 37 -14.67 -10.45 -12.99
C ARG A 37 -14.77 -8.93 -12.90
N TYR A 38 -15.77 -8.33 -13.58
CA TYR A 38 -15.95 -6.89 -13.53
C TYR A 38 -16.49 -6.39 -12.20
N LEU A 39 -17.38 -7.13 -11.54
CA LEU A 39 -17.82 -6.85 -10.18
C LEU A 39 -16.63 -6.89 -9.23
N GLY A 40 -15.83 -7.94 -9.25
CA GLY A 40 -14.62 -8.04 -8.44
C GLY A 40 -13.64 -6.88 -8.66
N SER A 41 -13.51 -6.39 -9.91
CA SER A 41 -12.69 -5.22 -10.21
C SER A 41 -13.27 -3.92 -9.63
N VAL A 42 -14.60 -3.76 -9.62
CA VAL A 42 -15.27 -2.61 -8.98
C VAL A 42 -15.05 -2.65 -7.46
N GLU A 43 -15.25 -3.81 -6.84
CA GLU A 43 -15.08 -3.99 -5.38
C GLU A 43 -13.63 -3.77 -4.95
N TRP A 44 -12.66 -4.27 -5.73
CA TRP A 44 -11.23 -4.00 -5.53
C TRP A 44 -10.93 -2.50 -5.53
N LEU A 45 -11.37 -1.76 -6.52
CA LEU A 45 -11.13 -0.32 -6.62
C LEU A 45 -11.84 0.47 -5.51
N ALA A 46 -13.02 0.03 -5.11
CA ALA A 46 -13.80 0.63 -4.05
C ALA A 46 -13.30 0.27 -2.63
N GLY A 47 -12.29 -0.60 -2.51
CA GLY A 47 -11.71 -0.99 -1.23
C GLY A 47 -12.51 -2.07 -0.49
N ARG A 48 -13.41 -2.76 -1.13
CA ARG A 48 -14.12 -3.92 -0.58
C ARG A 48 -13.42 -5.20 -1.02
N TRP A 49 -12.23 -5.41 -0.47
CA TRP A 49 -11.33 -6.47 -0.95
C TRP A 49 -11.78 -7.88 -0.58
N GLU A 50 -12.56 -8.04 0.47
CA GLU A 50 -13.15 -9.32 0.83
C GLU A 50 -14.20 -9.76 -0.21
N GLU A 51 -15.10 -8.85 -0.56
CA GLU A 51 -16.10 -9.08 -1.62
C GLU A 51 -15.43 -9.27 -2.99
N ALA A 52 -14.36 -8.51 -3.27
CA ALA A 52 -13.59 -8.69 -4.51
C ALA A 52 -12.99 -10.09 -4.60
N GLU A 53 -12.43 -10.61 -3.51
CA GLU A 53 -11.86 -11.96 -3.44
C GLU A 53 -12.92 -13.03 -3.69
N GLN A 54 -14.08 -12.93 -3.04
CA GLN A 54 -15.21 -13.86 -3.21
C GLN A 54 -15.74 -13.87 -4.65
N LEU A 55 -16.00 -12.70 -5.23
CA LEU A 55 -16.50 -12.57 -6.60
C LEU A 55 -15.51 -13.12 -7.64
N VAL A 56 -14.22 -12.90 -7.44
CA VAL A 56 -13.18 -13.40 -8.34
C VAL A 56 -13.06 -14.93 -8.23
N GLU A 57 -13.21 -15.48 -7.03
CA GLU A 57 -13.19 -16.94 -6.80
C GLU A 57 -14.41 -17.62 -7.44
N GLU A 58 -15.61 -17.08 -7.21
CA GLU A 58 -16.84 -17.56 -7.86
C GLU A 58 -16.73 -17.50 -9.39
N GLY A 59 -16.23 -16.37 -9.91
CA GLY A 59 -16.01 -16.21 -11.35
C GLY A 59 -15.01 -17.19 -11.93
N GLN A 60 -13.96 -17.55 -11.16
CA GLN A 60 -12.98 -18.56 -11.55
C GLN A 60 -13.62 -19.95 -11.66
N GLU A 61 -14.44 -20.33 -10.68
CA GLU A 61 -15.19 -21.59 -10.70
C GLU A 61 -16.14 -21.65 -11.91
N ALA A 62 -16.90 -20.58 -12.14
CA ALA A 62 -17.78 -20.47 -13.29
C ALA A 62 -17.03 -20.57 -14.63
N ALA A 63 -15.84 -19.96 -14.74
CA ALA A 63 -15.01 -20.04 -15.94
C ALA A 63 -14.50 -21.46 -16.22
N VAL A 64 -14.15 -22.22 -15.18
CA VAL A 64 -13.77 -23.64 -15.29
C VAL A 64 -14.97 -24.47 -15.70
N GLN A 65 -16.12 -24.31 -15.06
CA GLN A 65 -17.35 -25.07 -15.35
C GLN A 65 -17.84 -24.86 -16.79
N THR A 66 -17.73 -23.62 -17.30
CA THR A 66 -18.16 -23.27 -18.66
C THR A 66 -17.07 -23.42 -19.71
N GLY A 67 -15.87 -23.94 -19.35
CA GLY A 67 -14.77 -24.17 -20.29
C GLY A 67 -14.14 -22.90 -20.85
N GLN A 68 -14.26 -21.76 -20.18
CA GLN A 68 -13.78 -20.47 -20.65
C GLN A 68 -12.33 -20.19 -20.20
N ALA A 69 -11.36 -20.88 -20.77
CA ALA A 69 -9.94 -20.83 -20.38
C ALA A 69 -9.37 -19.39 -20.40
N SER A 70 -9.77 -18.54 -21.36
CA SER A 70 -9.34 -17.13 -21.41
C SER A 70 -9.89 -16.32 -20.23
N GLN A 71 -11.15 -16.51 -19.82
CA GLN A 71 -11.71 -15.85 -18.64
C GLN A 71 -11.07 -16.38 -17.36
N HIS A 72 -10.81 -17.68 -17.28
CA HIS A 72 -10.09 -18.30 -16.17
C HIS A 72 -8.71 -17.66 -15.96
N ALA A 73 -7.92 -17.47 -17.03
CA ALA A 73 -6.63 -16.79 -16.96
C ALA A 73 -6.73 -15.35 -16.40
N VAL A 74 -7.76 -14.60 -16.83
CA VAL A 74 -7.96 -13.22 -16.34
C VAL A 74 -8.40 -13.20 -14.87
N LEU A 75 -9.25 -14.14 -14.46
CA LEU A 75 -9.71 -14.25 -13.08
C LEU A 75 -8.58 -14.67 -12.12
N LEU A 76 -7.72 -15.60 -12.55
CA LEU A 76 -6.47 -15.92 -11.83
C LEU A 76 -5.58 -14.68 -11.65
N ALA A 77 -5.43 -13.86 -12.70
CA ALA A 77 -4.68 -12.62 -12.63
C ALA A 77 -5.34 -11.59 -11.71
N SER A 78 -6.69 -11.53 -11.70
CA SER A 78 -7.44 -10.67 -10.76
C SER A 78 -7.23 -11.11 -9.32
N ARG A 79 -7.21 -12.42 -9.06
CA ARG A 79 -6.91 -12.97 -7.73
C ARG A 79 -5.48 -12.64 -7.31
N ALA A 80 -4.51 -12.78 -8.22
CA ALA A 80 -3.12 -12.37 -7.95
C ALA A 80 -3.02 -10.89 -7.55
N LEU A 81 -3.84 -10.01 -8.14
CA LEU A 81 -3.87 -8.60 -7.80
C LEU A 81 -4.41 -8.35 -6.38
N VAL A 82 -5.47 -9.06 -5.96
CA VAL A 82 -6.00 -8.99 -4.59
C VAL A 82 -4.95 -9.47 -3.59
N GLU A 83 -4.31 -10.60 -3.85
CA GLU A 83 -3.25 -11.15 -3.00
C GLU A 83 -2.03 -10.19 -2.91
N ALA A 84 -1.64 -9.58 -4.03
CA ALA A 84 -0.57 -8.58 -4.06
C ALA A 84 -0.88 -7.34 -3.22
N GLY A 85 -2.12 -6.84 -3.28
CA GLY A 85 -2.58 -5.71 -2.47
C GLY A 85 -2.55 -6.01 -0.98
N ARG A 86 -3.01 -7.20 -0.58
CA ARG A 86 -2.97 -7.69 0.81
C ARG A 86 -1.54 -8.02 1.28
N GLY A 87 -0.59 -8.17 0.36
CA GLY A 87 0.79 -8.53 0.70
C GLY A 87 0.99 -10.04 0.96
N ARG A 88 0.11 -10.89 0.44
CA ARG A 88 0.22 -12.35 0.49
C ARG A 88 1.18 -12.83 -0.61
N VAL A 89 2.47 -12.62 -0.39
CA VAL A 89 3.55 -12.70 -1.40
C VAL A 89 3.54 -13.98 -2.21
N GLU A 90 3.58 -15.13 -1.55
CA GLU A 90 3.69 -16.43 -2.23
C GLU A 90 2.43 -16.77 -3.02
N LEU A 91 1.25 -16.45 -2.49
CA LEU A 91 -0.01 -16.65 -3.18
C LEU A 91 -0.12 -15.76 -4.43
N ALA A 92 0.23 -14.48 -4.31
CA ALA A 92 0.24 -13.56 -5.43
C ALA A 92 1.16 -14.04 -6.56
N ARG A 93 2.38 -14.48 -6.23
CA ARG A 93 3.34 -15.01 -7.20
C ARG A 93 2.85 -16.29 -7.86
N ALA A 94 2.33 -17.24 -7.09
CA ALA A 94 1.81 -18.50 -7.60
C ALA A 94 0.64 -18.27 -8.57
N ARG A 95 -0.35 -17.44 -8.17
CA ARG A 95 -1.51 -17.11 -9.01
C ARG A 95 -1.12 -16.35 -10.28
N ALA A 96 -0.18 -15.41 -10.16
CA ALA A 96 0.30 -14.68 -11.33
C ALA A 96 1.06 -15.59 -12.32
N ALA A 97 1.86 -16.53 -11.84
CA ALA A 97 2.55 -17.50 -12.68
C ALA A 97 1.57 -18.42 -13.44
N GLU A 98 0.56 -18.93 -12.73
CA GLU A 98 -0.51 -19.74 -13.32
C GLU A 98 -1.31 -18.95 -14.38
N ALA A 99 -1.67 -17.69 -14.05
CA ALA A 99 -2.35 -16.80 -14.99
C ALA A 99 -1.52 -16.51 -16.24
N LEU A 100 -0.21 -16.31 -16.11
CA LEU A 100 0.69 -16.07 -17.23
C LEU A 100 0.82 -17.29 -18.14
N ALA A 101 0.96 -18.49 -17.58
CA ALA A 101 1.00 -19.74 -18.32
C ALA A 101 -0.29 -19.92 -19.14
N LEU A 102 -1.45 -19.86 -18.48
CA LEU A 102 -2.75 -20.01 -19.13
C LEU A 102 -3.03 -18.91 -20.14
N SER A 103 -2.58 -17.67 -19.89
CA SER A 103 -2.70 -16.56 -20.85
C SER A 103 -1.85 -16.77 -22.10
N GLY A 104 -0.67 -17.39 -21.97
CA GLY A 104 0.20 -17.78 -23.10
C GLY A 104 -0.50 -18.81 -23.98
N ASP A 105 -1.07 -19.84 -23.42
CA ASP A 105 -1.76 -20.92 -24.13
C ASP A 105 -3.04 -20.46 -24.83
N THR A 106 -3.77 -19.53 -24.23
CA THR A 106 -5.06 -19.05 -24.74
C THR A 106 -5.00 -17.76 -25.56
N GLY A 107 -3.83 -17.10 -25.60
CA GLY A 107 -3.68 -15.77 -26.22
C GLY A 107 -4.38 -14.65 -25.43
N ALA A 108 -4.73 -14.88 -24.15
CA ALA A 108 -5.44 -13.93 -23.31
C ALA A 108 -4.57 -12.73 -22.91
N MET A 109 -4.32 -11.81 -23.81
CA MET A 109 -3.47 -10.62 -23.61
C MET A 109 -3.84 -9.85 -22.33
N PHE A 110 -5.12 -9.73 -22.03
CA PHE A 110 -5.58 -9.00 -20.84
C PHE A 110 -5.18 -9.72 -19.54
N GLY A 111 -5.19 -11.06 -19.53
CA GLY A 111 -4.68 -11.86 -18.41
C GLY A 111 -3.18 -11.61 -18.16
N THR A 112 -2.39 -11.58 -19.23
CA THR A 112 -0.94 -11.25 -19.15
C THR A 112 -0.70 -9.85 -18.57
N VAL A 113 -1.45 -8.83 -19.04
CA VAL A 113 -1.33 -7.46 -18.53
C VAL A 113 -1.67 -7.40 -17.05
N LEU A 114 -2.76 -8.02 -16.64
CA LEU A 114 -3.22 -7.97 -15.26
C LEU A 114 -2.30 -8.76 -14.31
N ALA A 115 -1.82 -9.94 -14.71
CA ALA A 115 -0.88 -10.73 -13.92
C ALA A 115 0.46 -10.00 -13.71
N ARG A 116 1.01 -9.38 -14.76
CA ARG A 116 2.21 -8.55 -14.64
C ARG A 116 1.97 -7.30 -13.79
N SER A 117 0.77 -6.70 -13.87
CA SER A 117 0.39 -5.57 -13.02
C SER A 117 0.33 -5.97 -11.55
N ALA A 118 -0.20 -7.16 -11.25
CA ALA A 118 -0.21 -7.71 -9.90
C ALA A 118 1.21 -7.92 -9.34
N LEU A 119 2.09 -8.51 -10.14
CA LEU A 119 3.51 -8.68 -9.75
C LEU A 119 4.21 -7.34 -9.58
N GLY A 120 3.97 -6.38 -10.46
CA GLY A 120 4.52 -5.03 -10.34
C GLY A 120 4.08 -4.32 -9.07
N LEU A 121 2.79 -4.39 -8.71
CA LEU A 121 2.26 -3.86 -7.45
C LEU A 121 2.90 -4.55 -6.23
N LEU A 122 3.02 -5.89 -6.27
CA LEU A 122 3.66 -6.67 -5.21
C LEU A 122 5.10 -6.23 -5.00
N GLU A 123 5.91 -6.21 -6.06
CA GLU A 123 7.33 -5.85 -5.96
C GLU A 123 7.52 -4.38 -5.52
N LEU A 124 6.64 -3.48 -5.95
CA LEU A 124 6.62 -2.10 -5.47
C LEU A 124 6.28 -2.05 -3.95
N SER A 125 5.37 -2.88 -3.50
CA SER A 125 5.00 -2.98 -2.07
C SER A 125 6.14 -3.54 -1.22
N LEU A 126 6.93 -4.46 -1.76
CA LEU A 126 8.14 -5.02 -1.14
C LEU A 126 9.34 -4.05 -1.16
N GLY A 127 9.27 -2.99 -1.97
CA GLY A 127 10.38 -2.03 -2.12
C GLY A 127 11.44 -2.48 -3.13
N ASN A 128 11.06 -3.30 -4.11
CA ASN A 128 11.90 -3.83 -5.17
C ASN A 128 11.64 -3.12 -6.53
N PRO A 129 12.08 -1.86 -6.72
CA PRO A 129 11.75 -1.09 -7.92
C PRO A 129 12.33 -1.69 -9.21
N ALA A 130 13.43 -2.43 -9.13
CA ALA A 130 13.99 -3.11 -10.28
C ALA A 130 13.03 -4.21 -10.78
N ALA A 131 12.58 -5.10 -9.91
CA ALA A 131 11.63 -6.14 -10.26
C ALA A 131 10.27 -5.54 -10.70
N THR A 132 9.81 -4.44 -10.08
CA THR A 132 8.63 -3.70 -10.56
C THR A 132 8.82 -3.28 -12.02
N ASN A 133 9.98 -2.69 -12.37
CA ASN A 133 10.29 -2.27 -13.74
C ASN A 133 10.35 -3.45 -14.71
N ASP A 134 10.88 -4.59 -14.29
CA ASP A 134 10.95 -5.81 -15.13
C ASP A 134 9.56 -6.35 -15.47
N HIS A 135 8.60 -6.21 -14.57
CA HIS A 135 7.21 -6.60 -14.83
C HIS A 135 6.45 -5.57 -15.65
N LEU A 136 6.57 -4.27 -15.34
CA LEU A 136 5.73 -3.23 -15.90
C LEU A 136 6.32 -2.52 -17.13
N GLY A 137 7.65 -2.44 -17.26
CA GLY A 137 8.33 -1.80 -18.39
C GLY A 137 7.88 -2.34 -19.75
N PRO A 138 7.90 -3.66 -20.00
CA PRO A 138 7.41 -4.23 -21.24
C PRO A 138 5.95 -3.96 -21.54
N LEU A 139 5.10 -3.78 -20.51
CA LEU A 139 3.70 -3.39 -20.69
C LEU A 139 3.59 -1.95 -21.17
N VAL A 140 4.39 -1.03 -20.61
CA VAL A 140 4.42 0.37 -21.04
C VAL A 140 4.88 0.48 -22.48
N GLU A 141 5.94 -0.21 -22.89
CA GLU A 141 6.42 -0.24 -24.27
C GLU A 141 5.33 -0.70 -25.25
N ARG A 142 4.59 -1.74 -24.90
CA ARG A 142 3.44 -2.21 -25.70
C ARG A 142 2.30 -1.20 -25.79
N LEU A 143 1.99 -0.52 -24.67
CA LEU A 143 0.98 0.54 -24.68
C LEU A 143 1.41 1.73 -25.53
N GLU A 144 2.69 2.07 -25.54
CA GLU A 144 3.24 3.14 -26.37
C GLU A 144 3.15 2.78 -27.85
N ALA A 145 3.55 1.57 -28.22
CA ALA A 145 3.43 1.07 -29.58
C ALA A 145 1.96 1.02 -30.07
N GLY A 146 1.02 0.67 -29.20
CA GLY A 146 -0.41 0.63 -29.48
C GLY A 146 -1.15 1.96 -29.30
N GLY A 147 -0.48 3.01 -28.82
CA GLY A 147 -1.05 4.30 -28.47
C GLY A 147 -1.95 4.20 -27.22
N LEU A 148 -1.39 4.42 -26.01
CA LEU A 148 -2.17 4.48 -24.77
C LEU A 148 -3.26 5.55 -24.89
N ARG A 149 -4.52 5.12 -25.00
CA ARG A 149 -5.66 6.03 -25.24
C ARG A 149 -6.48 6.27 -23.99
N GLU A 150 -6.71 5.21 -23.18
CA GLU A 150 -7.58 5.28 -22.00
C GLU A 150 -6.79 4.94 -20.72
N PRO A 151 -6.51 5.93 -19.85
CA PRO A 151 -5.76 5.69 -18.60
C PRO A 151 -6.40 4.66 -17.69
N GLY A 152 -7.73 4.55 -17.70
CA GLY A 152 -8.48 3.59 -16.88
C GLY A 152 -8.16 2.12 -17.19
N THR A 153 -7.62 1.82 -18.38
CA THR A 153 -7.19 0.47 -18.76
C THR A 153 -5.75 0.14 -18.37
N ALA A 154 -4.96 1.14 -17.99
CA ALA A 154 -3.54 1.03 -17.70
C ALA A 154 -3.20 1.57 -16.31
N ARG A 155 -3.97 1.14 -15.30
CA ARG A 155 -3.84 1.61 -13.91
C ARG A 155 -2.52 1.27 -13.25
N PHE A 156 -1.68 0.43 -13.87
CA PHE A 156 -0.31 0.11 -13.43
C PHE A 156 0.73 1.17 -13.83
N VAL A 157 0.41 2.10 -14.72
CA VAL A 157 1.37 3.13 -15.19
C VAL A 157 1.91 4.00 -14.05
N PRO A 158 1.11 4.44 -13.06
CA PRO A 158 1.64 5.12 -11.88
C PRO A 158 2.67 4.30 -11.09
N ASP A 159 2.48 2.97 -10.99
CA ASP A 159 3.41 2.09 -10.29
C ASP A 159 4.76 1.99 -11.03
N GLN A 160 4.72 1.95 -12.37
CA GLN A 160 5.92 2.03 -13.18
C GLN A 160 6.65 3.37 -13.01
N ILE A 161 5.92 4.49 -12.94
CA ILE A 161 6.51 5.81 -12.69
C ILE A 161 7.18 5.84 -11.31
N GLU A 162 6.53 5.32 -10.27
CA GLU A 162 7.10 5.22 -8.93
C GLU A 162 8.38 4.38 -8.91
N ALA A 163 8.40 3.26 -9.65
CA ALA A 163 9.58 2.42 -9.79
C ALA A 163 10.73 3.13 -10.49
N LEU A 164 10.47 3.85 -11.59
CA LEU A 164 11.47 4.64 -12.30
C LEU A 164 12.06 5.75 -11.41
N ILE A 165 11.22 6.45 -10.62
CA ILE A 165 11.67 7.44 -9.65
C ILE A 165 12.59 6.81 -8.60
N ALA A 166 12.20 5.65 -8.05
CA ALA A 166 13.00 4.93 -7.05
C ALA A 166 14.34 4.41 -7.60
N LEU A 167 14.40 4.11 -8.91
CA LEU A 167 15.63 3.74 -9.62
C LEU A 167 16.51 4.93 -10.03
N GLY A 168 16.07 6.17 -9.75
CA GLY A 168 16.78 7.38 -10.18
C GLY A 168 16.66 7.67 -11.69
N LYS A 169 15.80 6.96 -12.42
CA LYS A 169 15.53 7.17 -13.86
C LYS A 169 14.52 8.31 -14.05
N LEU A 170 14.86 9.51 -13.55
CA LEU A 170 13.91 10.63 -13.40
C LEU A 170 13.38 11.15 -14.72
N ASP A 171 14.20 11.22 -15.79
CA ASP A 171 13.78 11.71 -17.11
C ASP A 171 12.76 10.75 -17.75
N GLY A 172 12.99 9.45 -17.64
CA GLY A 172 12.05 8.43 -18.09
C GLY A 172 10.74 8.46 -17.33
N ALA A 173 10.80 8.66 -16.01
CA ALA A 173 9.64 8.84 -15.15
C ALA A 173 8.84 10.08 -15.56
N GLU A 174 9.49 11.21 -15.81
CA GLU A 174 8.85 12.46 -16.23
C GLU A 174 8.18 12.33 -17.59
N ALA A 175 8.88 11.77 -18.57
CA ALA A 175 8.31 11.57 -19.91
C ALA A 175 7.04 10.69 -19.89
N LEU A 176 7.04 9.60 -19.09
CA LEU A 176 5.86 8.75 -18.92
C LEU A 176 4.74 9.47 -18.18
N LEU A 177 5.08 10.22 -17.13
CA LEU A 177 4.15 11.01 -16.34
C LEU A 177 3.46 12.09 -17.17
N ASP A 178 4.20 12.82 -18.02
CA ASP A 178 3.66 13.86 -18.90
C ASP A 178 2.63 13.28 -19.87
N ARG A 179 2.86 12.06 -20.38
CA ARG A 179 1.91 11.37 -21.25
C ARG A 179 0.63 11.00 -20.49
N LEU A 180 0.78 10.44 -19.28
CA LEU A 180 -0.34 10.09 -18.43
C LEU A 180 -1.19 11.32 -18.07
N GLU A 181 -0.54 12.40 -17.63
CA GLU A 181 -1.23 13.66 -17.27
C GLU A 181 -1.99 14.28 -18.45
N ARG A 182 -1.38 14.34 -19.64
CA ARG A 182 -2.07 14.84 -20.82
C ARG A 182 -3.34 14.06 -21.12
N ARG A 183 -3.26 12.72 -21.09
CA ARG A 183 -4.40 11.85 -21.35
C ARG A 183 -5.48 11.97 -20.26
N ALA A 184 -5.06 11.99 -19.00
CA ALA A 184 -5.96 12.13 -17.87
C ALA A 184 -6.77 13.44 -17.95
N ARG A 185 -6.13 14.55 -18.34
CA ARG A 185 -6.80 15.85 -18.55
C ARG A 185 -7.71 15.84 -19.77
N GLN A 186 -7.25 15.32 -20.91
CA GLN A 186 -8.04 15.26 -22.14
C GLN A 186 -9.34 14.46 -21.99
N LEU A 187 -9.31 13.41 -21.17
CA LEU A 187 -10.45 12.50 -20.99
C LEU A 187 -11.18 12.72 -19.65
N ASP A 188 -10.76 13.70 -18.85
CA ASP A 188 -11.28 13.99 -17.50
C ASP A 188 -11.33 12.71 -16.61
N ARG A 189 -10.20 11.98 -16.53
CA ARG A 189 -10.07 10.78 -15.68
C ARG A 189 -9.57 11.15 -14.31
N VAL A 190 -10.48 11.26 -13.36
CA VAL A 190 -10.19 11.77 -12.00
C VAL A 190 -9.18 10.90 -11.26
N SER A 191 -9.29 9.58 -11.37
CA SER A 191 -8.33 8.65 -10.74
C SER A 191 -6.93 8.77 -11.32
N ALA A 192 -6.82 8.92 -12.64
CA ALA A 192 -5.56 9.12 -13.32
C ALA A 192 -4.95 10.50 -13.02
N LEU A 193 -5.76 11.54 -12.86
CA LEU A 193 -5.32 12.86 -12.38
C LEU A 193 -4.78 12.79 -10.95
N ALA A 194 -5.46 12.04 -10.07
CA ALA A 194 -5.01 11.83 -8.70
C ALA A 194 -3.65 11.14 -8.64
N SER A 195 -3.51 10.00 -9.32
CA SER A 195 -2.26 9.24 -9.35
C SER A 195 -1.12 10.00 -10.06
N SER A 196 -1.40 10.73 -11.14
CA SER A 196 -0.42 11.60 -11.79
C SER A 196 0.09 12.69 -10.85
N CYS A 197 -0.81 13.36 -10.12
CA CYS A 197 -0.42 14.37 -9.14
C CYS A 197 0.42 13.77 -7.99
N ARG A 198 0.14 12.54 -7.54
CA ARG A 198 0.99 11.80 -6.60
C ARG A 198 2.38 11.56 -7.19
N CYS A 199 2.46 11.02 -8.39
CA CYS A 199 3.73 10.76 -9.06
C CYS A 199 4.53 12.06 -9.30
N ARG A 200 3.87 13.17 -9.66
CA ARG A 200 4.52 14.47 -9.79
C ARG A 200 5.12 14.94 -8.47
N GLY A 201 4.39 14.74 -7.36
CA GLY A 201 4.89 15.02 -6.02
C GLY A 201 6.09 14.15 -5.65
N LEU A 202 6.07 12.85 -5.98
CA LEU A 202 7.19 11.93 -5.75
C LEU A 202 8.42 12.30 -6.57
N LEU A 203 8.24 12.66 -7.85
CA LEU A 203 9.31 13.12 -8.73
C LEU A 203 9.97 14.41 -8.21
N ALA A 204 9.16 15.41 -7.81
CA ALA A 204 9.65 16.63 -7.20
C ALA A 204 10.42 16.35 -5.90
N ALA A 205 9.91 15.42 -5.05
CA ALA A 205 10.59 15.01 -3.83
C ALA A 205 11.95 14.33 -4.10
N ALA A 206 12.05 13.54 -5.17
CA ALA A 206 13.30 12.92 -5.60
C ALA A 206 14.33 13.95 -6.09
N ARG A 207 13.88 15.03 -6.73
CA ARG A 207 14.70 16.17 -7.14
C ARG A 207 15.06 17.13 -5.99
N GLY A 208 14.52 16.91 -4.80
CA GLY A 208 14.74 17.80 -3.65
C GLY A 208 13.81 19.01 -3.58
N GLU A 209 12.85 19.14 -4.51
CA GLU A 209 11.89 20.22 -4.65
C GLU A 209 10.70 20.02 -3.68
N LEU A 210 10.98 20.02 -2.36
CA LEU A 210 10.00 19.63 -1.35
C LEU A 210 8.71 20.46 -1.34
N PRO A 211 8.72 21.80 -1.56
CA PRO A 211 7.47 22.57 -1.64
C PRO A 211 6.59 22.15 -2.84
N ALA A 212 7.19 21.88 -4.00
CA ALA A 212 6.48 21.40 -5.18
C ALA A 212 5.91 19.98 -4.95
N ALA A 213 6.66 19.14 -4.22
CA ALA A 213 6.22 17.80 -3.82
C ALA A 213 4.97 17.85 -2.94
N VAL A 214 4.96 18.69 -1.90
CA VAL A 214 3.79 18.92 -1.03
C VAL A 214 2.58 19.36 -1.86
N GLY A 215 2.74 20.40 -2.70
CA GLY A 215 1.65 20.89 -3.55
C GLY A 215 1.12 19.85 -4.54
N GLY A 216 1.99 18.99 -5.08
CA GLY A 216 1.59 17.86 -5.94
C GLY A 216 0.69 16.88 -5.22
N GLN A 217 1.10 16.46 -4.02
CA GLN A 217 0.35 15.49 -3.21
C GLN A 217 -0.97 16.05 -2.67
N GLU A 218 -1.02 17.32 -2.31
CA GLU A 218 -2.27 18.00 -1.95
C GLU A 218 -3.27 18.04 -3.11
N ARG A 219 -2.79 18.31 -4.34
CA ARG A 219 -3.65 18.21 -5.55
C ARG A 219 -4.17 16.78 -5.73
N ALA A 220 -3.32 15.78 -5.55
CA ALA A 220 -3.72 14.38 -5.62
C ALA A 220 -4.84 14.05 -4.61
N LEU A 221 -4.70 14.49 -3.36
CA LEU A 221 -5.72 14.28 -2.31
C LEU A 221 -7.05 14.97 -2.64
N ARG A 222 -7.02 16.16 -3.28
CA ARG A 222 -8.26 16.81 -3.75
C ARG A 222 -8.95 16.00 -4.85
N HIS A 223 -8.21 15.41 -5.79
CA HIS A 223 -8.79 14.53 -6.80
C HIS A 223 -9.35 13.24 -6.17
N HIS A 224 -8.65 12.64 -5.21
CA HIS A 224 -9.17 11.47 -4.48
C HIS A 224 -10.46 11.75 -3.71
N GLY A 225 -10.76 12.99 -3.35
CA GLY A 225 -12.06 13.36 -2.76
C GLY A 225 -13.25 13.19 -3.71
N ARG A 226 -13.02 13.00 -5.02
CA ARG A 226 -14.05 12.86 -6.05
C ARG A 226 -14.30 11.42 -6.50
N VAL A 227 -13.46 10.47 -6.08
CA VAL A 227 -13.56 9.04 -6.45
C VAL A 227 -13.36 8.15 -5.22
N PRO A 228 -14.18 7.09 -5.05
CA PRO A 228 -14.10 6.20 -3.90
C PRO A 228 -13.02 5.11 -4.10
N MET A 229 -11.75 5.51 -4.09
CA MET A 229 -10.59 4.61 -4.22
C MET A 229 -9.68 4.74 -2.98
N PRO A 230 -10.06 4.11 -1.85
CA PRO A 230 -9.40 4.31 -0.56
C PRO A 230 -7.94 3.87 -0.58
N PHE A 231 -7.59 2.78 -1.23
CA PHE A 231 -6.21 2.30 -1.34
C PHE A 231 -5.29 3.32 -2.01
N GLU A 232 -5.68 3.85 -3.17
CA GLU A 232 -4.88 4.86 -3.88
C GLU A 232 -4.77 6.17 -3.10
N ARG A 233 -5.83 6.56 -2.39
CA ARG A 233 -5.81 7.71 -1.47
C ARG A 233 -4.85 7.48 -0.31
N ALA A 234 -4.82 6.28 0.28
CA ALA A 234 -3.90 5.94 1.36
C ALA A 234 -2.43 5.95 0.88
N ARG A 235 -2.14 5.45 -0.33
CA ARG A 235 -0.81 5.58 -0.96
C ARG A 235 -0.38 7.05 -1.10
N THR A 236 -1.31 7.92 -1.49
CA THR A 236 -1.04 9.37 -1.58
C THR A 236 -0.81 9.99 -0.20
N LEU A 237 -1.58 9.60 0.83
CA LEU A 237 -1.37 10.04 2.21
C LEU A 237 0.00 9.60 2.76
N LEU A 238 0.43 8.39 2.44
CA LEU A 238 1.76 7.86 2.80
C LEU A 238 2.88 8.72 2.17
N ALA A 239 2.79 9.00 0.87
CA ALA A 239 3.74 9.86 0.16
C ALA A 239 3.74 11.29 0.73
N TYR A 240 2.56 11.85 0.99
CA TYR A 240 2.39 13.18 1.57
C TYR A 240 3.00 13.28 2.98
N GLY A 241 2.69 12.33 3.85
CA GLY A 241 3.24 12.28 5.20
C GLY A 241 4.77 12.14 5.21
N SER A 242 5.33 11.32 4.32
CA SER A 242 6.78 11.19 4.14
C SER A 242 7.42 12.52 3.70
N THR A 243 6.80 13.25 2.78
CA THR A 243 7.28 14.56 2.32
C THR A 243 7.17 15.62 3.43
N LEU A 244 6.04 15.68 4.15
CA LEU A 244 5.85 16.58 5.29
C LEU A 244 6.88 16.32 6.40
N ARG A 245 7.24 15.05 6.66
CA ARG A 245 8.31 14.72 7.60
C ARG A 245 9.66 15.31 7.14
N ARG A 246 9.99 15.21 5.85
CA ARG A 246 11.21 15.80 5.27
C ARG A 246 11.23 17.33 5.37
N THR A 247 10.07 17.98 5.29
CA THR A 247 9.92 19.43 5.50
C THR A 247 9.78 19.82 6.98
N LYS A 248 10.01 18.87 7.91
CA LYS A 248 9.95 19.06 9.38
C LYS A 248 8.56 19.42 9.92
N GLN A 249 7.51 19.26 9.16
CA GLN A 249 6.11 19.46 9.55
C GLN A 249 5.58 18.23 10.29
N LYS A 250 6.17 17.92 11.45
CA LYS A 250 5.99 16.65 12.17
C LYS A 250 4.54 16.31 12.51
N ARG A 251 3.74 17.30 12.94
CA ARG A 251 2.33 17.09 13.31
C ARG A 251 1.50 16.69 12.09
N ALA A 252 1.55 17.47 11.03
CA ALA A 252 0.82 17.19 9.79
C ALA A 252 1.29 15.87 9.13
N ALA A 253 2.60 15.57 9.21
CA ALA A 253 3.14 14.31 8.75
C ALA A 253 2.54 13.12 9.50
N ARG A 254 2.45 13.19 10.83
CA ARG A 254 1.85 12.16 11.67
C ARG A 254 0.38 11.96 11.32
N GLU A 255 -0.41 13.04 11.26
CA GLU A 255 -1.84 12.98 10.93
C GLU A 255 -2.08 12.33 9.55
N ALA A 256 -1.26 12.64 8.55
CA ALA A 256 -1.37 12.03 7.21
C ALA A 256 -1.02 10.53 7.24
N LEU A 257 0.05 10.15 7.93
CA LEU A 257 0.49 8.76 8.02
C LEU A 257 -0.44 7.88 8.85
N GLU A 258 -1.00 8.39 9.95
CA GLU A 258 -2.00 7.68 10.75
C GLU A 258 -3.28 7.42 9.92
N ARG A 259 -3.74 8.39 9.15
CA ARG A 259 -4.87 8.21 8.23
C ARG A 259 -4.56 7.20 7.12
N ALA A 260 -3.34 7.15 6.61
CA ALA A 260 -2.93 6.14 5.64
C ALA A 260 -2.92 4.75 6.28
N LEU A 261 -2.37 4.63 7.50
CA LEU A 261 -2.27 3.39 8.24
C LEU A 261 -3.63 2.77 8.52
N VAL A 262 -4.60 3.56 9.00
CA VAL A 262 -5.98 3.08 9.24
C VAL A 262 -6.56 2.43 7.99
N VAL A 263 -6.48 3.09 6.83
CA VAL A 263 -7.01 2.53 5.58
C VAL A 263 -6.27 1.26 5.16
N PHE A 264 -4.94 1.21 5.30
CA PHE A 264 -4.18 0.00 4.98
C PHE A 264 -4.52 -1.18 5.90
N GLU A 265 -4.80 -0.91 7.19
CA GLU A 265 -5.24 -1.92 8.15
C GLU A 265 -6.67 -2.42 7.85
N GLU A 266 -7.60 -1.51 7.53
CA GLU A 266 -8.96 -1.86 7.11
C GLU A 266 -9.00 -2.71 5.84
N LEU A 267 -8.04 -2.51 4.93
CA LEU A 267 -7.91 -3.27 3.69
C LEU A 267 -7.07 -4.55 3.83
N ASP A 268 -6.53 -4.84 5.01
CA ASP A 268 -5.53 -5.90 5.22
C ASP A 268 -4.32 -5.78 4.28
N ALA A 269 -3.92 -4.54 3.93
CA ALA A 269 -2.79 -4.23 3.08
C ALA A 269 -1.47 -4.23 3.88
N ALA A 270 -1.05 -5.42 4.35
CA ALA A 270 -0.02 -5.60 5.38
C ALA A 270 1.31 -4.92 5.05
N LEU A 271 1.83 -5.05 3.81
CA LEU A 271 3.09 -4.45 3.38
C LEU A 271 3.03 -2.92 3.34
N TRP A 272 1.89 -2.34 2.94
CA TRP A 272 1.68 -0.90 2.93
C TRP A 272 1.49 -0.34 4.34
N ALA A 273 0.80 -1.06 5.22
CA ALA A 273 0.68 -0.73 6.63
C ALA A 273 2.06 -0.71 7.31
N GLN A 274 2.93 -1.67 6.98
CA GLN A 274 4.32 -1.70 7.48
C GLN A 274 5.10 -0.46 7.03
N LYS A 275 4.97 -0.02 5.77
CA LYS A 275 5.60 1.21 5.27
C LYS A 275 5.11 2.44 6.04
N ALA A 276 3.79 2.55 6.30
CA ALA A 276 3.23 3.67 7.06
C ALA A 276 3.74 3.69 8.51
N ARG A 277 3.81 2.53 9.17
CA ARG A 277 4.38 2.40 10.52
C ARG A 277 5.86 2.77 10.56
N ALA A 278 6.63 2.37 9.55
CA ALA A 278 8.05 2.73 9.44
C ALA A 278 8.25 4.25 9.31
N GLU A 279 7.42 4.93 8.50
CA GLU A 279 7.48 6.39 8.37
C GLU A 279 7.05 7.11 9.67
N LEU A 280 6.02 6.62 10.36
CA LEU A 280 5.61 7.12 11.68
C LEU A 280 6.73 7.00 12.72
N GLY A 281 7.43 5.87 12.75
CA GLY A 281 8.59 5.66 13.61
C GLY A 281 9.71 6.68 13.36
N ARG A 282 9.91 7.12 12.13
CA ARG A 282 10.90 8.14 11.76
C ARG A 282 10.54 9.56 12.25
N ILE A 283 9.25 9.87 12.47
CA ILE A 283 8.79 11.17 13.01
C ILE A 283 9.12 11.29 14.49
N GLY A 284 9.00 10.20 15.24
CA GLY A 284 9.14 10.18 16.71
C GLY A 284 10.57 10.21 17.23
N GLY A 285 11.60 10.26 16.36
CA GLY A 285 12.99 10.13 16.80
C GLY A 285 13.20 8.85 17.60
N ARG A 286 13.54 7.74 16.95
CA ARG A 286 13.65 6.36 17.45
C ARG A 286 12.28 5.69 17.71
N ALA A 287 11.92 4.78 16.82
CA ALA A 287 10.80 3.87 17.05
C ALA A 287 10.93 3.22 18.43
N PRO A 288 9.82 2.95 19.16
CA PRO A 288 9.87 1.98 20.22
C PRO A 288 10.22 0.64 19.52
N ALA A 289 11.46 0.18 19.72
CA ALA A 289 11.81 -1.19 19.39
C ALA A 289 10.85 -2.09 20.15
N SER A 290 10.28 -3.07 19.47
CA SER A 290 9.54 -4.21 20.00
C SER A 290 9.75 -4.40 21.49
N GLY A 291 8.75 -4.22 22.34
CA GLY A 291 8.67 -4.56 23.77
C GLY A 291 9.94 -4.74 24.62
N GLU A 292 11.12 -4.72 24.03
CA GLU A 292 12.43 -4.86 24.66
C GLU A 292 13.01 -3.50 25.05
N LEU A 293 13.53 -3.42 26.26
CA LEU A 293 14.23 -2.24 26.72
C LEU A 293 15.59 -2.14 26.05
N THR A 294 16.02 -0.93 25.72
CA THR A 294 17.43 -0.71 25.31
C THR A 294 18.36 -0.91 26.51
N PRO A 295 19.67 -1.18 26.30
CA PRO A 295 20.62 -1.36 27.42
C PRO A 295 20.61 -0.20 28.42
N THR A 296 20.40 1.04 27.95
CA THR A 296 20.26 2.20 28.85
C THR A 296 18.95 2.21 29.61
N GLU A 297 17.85 1.85 28.96
CA GLU A 297 16.53 1.72 29.59
C GLU A 297 16.51 0.57 30.60
N GLU A 298 17.19 -0.54 30.32
CA GLU A 298 17.37 -1.64 31.30
C GLU A 298 18.11 -1.19 32.54
N ARG A 299 19.21 -0.45 32.38
CA ARG A 299 19.96 0.09 33.51
C ARG A 299 19.13 1.07 34.33
N VAL A 300 18.40 1.97 33.67
CA VAL A 300 17.47 2.89 34.36
C VAL A 300 16.37 2.11 35.09
N ALA A 301 15.76 1.11 34.43
CA ALA A 301 14.70 0.29 35.02
C ALA A 301 15.18 -0.52 36.23
N ALA A 302 16.40 -1.08 36.15
CA ALA A 302 17.03 -1.83 37.24
C ALA A 302 17.27 -0.95 38.48
N LEU A 303 17.90 0.21 38.31
CA LEU A 303 18.17 1.15 39.41
C LEU A 303 16.87 1.68 40.03
N VAL A 304 15.85 1.92 39.22
CA VAL A 304 14.52 2.34 39.72
C VAL A 304 13.81 1.20 40.43
N ALA A 305 13.98 -0.04 40.01
CA ALA A 305 13.42 -1.22 40.66
C ALA A 305 14.13 -1.49 42.02
N GLU A 306 15.41 -1.12 42.17
CA GLU A 306 16.17 -1.13 43.41
C GLU A 306 15.75 -0.03 44.39
N GLY A 307 14.80 0.83 44.02
CA GLY A 307 14.30 1.89 44.91
C GLY A 307 15.02 3.24 44.79
N ARG A 308 16.01 3.39 43.89
CA ARG A 308 16.75 4.64 43.68
C ARG A 308 15.86 5.77 43.21
N THR A 309 15.99 6.94 43.74
CA THR A 309 15.28 8.14 43.28
C THR A 309 15.75 8.57 41.88
N THR A 310 14.95 9.36 41.15
CA THR A 310 15.31 9.87 39.82
C THR A 310 16.63 10.68 39.86
N LYS A 311 16.90 11.39 40.98
CA LYS A 311 18.14 12.16 41.18
C LYS A 311 19.35 11.20 41.33
N GLU A 312 19.22 10.14 42.13
CA GLU A 312 20.27 9.14 42.29
C GLU A 312 20.59 8.38 41.02
N VAL A 313 19.54 7.99 40.25
CA VAL A 313 19.73 7.36 38.92
C VAL A 313 20.43 8.31 37.96
N ALA A 314 20.07 9.60 37.98
CA ALA A 314 20.71 10.62 37.14
C ALA A 314 22.21 10.79 37.49
N ALA A 315 22.54 10.82 38.79
CA ALA A 315 23.91 10.92 39.26
C ALA A 315 24.73 9.68 38.89
N GLU A 316 24.18 8.48 39.10
CA GLU A 316 24.87 7.22 38.87
C GLU A 316 25.13 6.94 37.37
N LEU A 317 24.21 7.38 36.48
CA LEU A 317 24.36 7.22 35.03
C LEU A 317 24.98 8.43 34.33
N PHE A 318 25.39 9.46 35.07
CA PHE A 318 25.97 10.71 34.56
C PHE A 318 25.08 11.39 33.48
N ILE A 319 23.77 11.42 33.72
CA ILE A 319 22.77 12.05 32.83
C ILE A 319 21.89 13.03 33.63
N SER A 320 21.12 13.89 32.90
CA SER A 320 20.23 14.83 33.57
C SER A 320 18.97 14.13 34.15
N VAL A 321 18.40 14.69 35.22
CA VAL A 321 17.12 14.22 35.80
C VAL A 321 16.01 14.18 34.72
N LYS A 322 15.96 15.19 33.88
CA LYS A 322 15.00 15.26 32.76
C LYS A 322 15.22 14.12 31.75
N THR A 323 16.44 13.67 31.56
CA THR A 323 16.76 12.52 30.70
C THR A 323 16.26 11.21 31.32
N VAL A 324 16.41 11.04 32.64
CA VAL A 324 15.89 9.87 33.38
C VAL A 324 14.36 9.82 33.29
N GLU A 325 13.67 10.95 33.49
CA GLU A 325 12.21 11.03 33.34
C GLU A 325 11.74 10.65 31.94
N GLY A 326 12.47 11.09 30.90
CA GLY A 326 12.22 10.71 29.52
C GLY A 326 12.46 9.22 29.25
N HIS A 327 13.43 8.58 29.91
CA HIS A 327 13.62 7.13 29.87
C HIS A 327 12.49 6.40 30.58
N LEU A 328 12.08 6.84 31.78
CA LEU A 328 10.99 6.23 32.53
C LEU A 328 9.67 6.25 31.77
N SER A 329 9.32 7.35 31.13
CA SER A 329 8.12 7.43 30.28
C SER A 329 8.13 6.40 29.16
N ARG A 330 9.27 6.18 28.52
CA ARG A 330 9.45 5.16 27.47
C ARG A 330 9.43 3.74 28.00
N ILE A 331 10.06 3.50 29.16
CA ILE A 331 10.05 2.22 29.83
C ILE A 331 8.63 1.82 30.21
N TYR A 332 7.87 2.75 30.80
CA TYR A 332 6.47 2.52 31.16
C TYR A 332 5.61 2.15 29.94
N ALA A 333 5.77 2.87 28.84
CA ALA A 333 5.05 2.58 27.59
C ALA A 333 5.44 1.21 27.01
N LYS A 334 6.74 0.85 27.01
CA LYS A 334 7.24 -0.42 26.47
C LYS A 334 6.83 -1.63 27.32
N LEU A 335 6.82 -1.47 28.64
CA LEU A 335 6.47 -2.56 29.56
C LEU A 335 4.98 -2.62 29.90
N GLY A 336 4.17 -1.65 29.43
CA GLY A 336 2.74 -1.57 29.75
C GLY A 336 2.47 -1.37 31.24
N VAL A 337 3.38 -0.68 31.97
CA VAL A 337 3.23 -0.34 33.39
C VAL A 337 2.92 1.14 33.56
N ARG A 338 2.17 1.47 34.62
CA ARG A 338 1.65 2.84 34.83
C ARG A 338 2.30 3.56 36.00
N SER A 339 3.12 2.84 36.78
CA SER A 339 3.73 3.39 37.97
C SER A 339 5.11 2.79 38.26
N ARG A 340 5.88 3.53 39.08
CA ARG A 340 7.17 3.09 39.58
C ARG A 340 7.07 1.78 40.38
N THR A 341 6.02 1.62 41.17
CA THR A 341 5.74 0.42 41.94
C THR A 341 5.44 -0.80 41.04
N GLU A 342 4.70 -0.60 39.97
CA GLU A 342 4.46 -1.64 38.97
C GLU A 342 5.74 -2.04 38.23
N LEU A 343 6.61 -1.07 37.93
CA LEU A 343 7.90 -1.33 37.32
C LEU A 343 8.79 -2.19 38.25
N ALA A 344 8.90 -1.81 39.52
CA ALA A 344 9.68 -2.54 40.50
C ALA A 344 9.18 -3.98 40.66
N ARG A 345 7.89 -4.20 40.76
CA ARG A 345 7.29 -5.54 40.85
C ARG A 345 7.58 -6.40 39.60
N ARG A 346 7.52 -5.82 38.42
CA ARG A 346 7.73 -6.53 37.14
C ARG A 346 9.19 -6.82 36.87
N PHE A 347 10.09 -5.96 37.32
CA PHE A 347 11.55 -6.11 37.18
C PHE A 347 12.14 -7.01 38.23
N GLY A 348 11.64 -6.97 39.48
CA GLY A 348 12.05 -7.85 40.57
C GLY A 348 11.61 -9.31 40.42
N ALA A 349 10.67 -9.60 39.51
CA ALA A 349 10.23 -10.96 39.16
C ALA A 349 11.07 -11.64 38.06
N ARG A 350 12.09 -10.98 37.49
CA ARG A 350 13.01 -11.59 36.51
C ARG A 350 14.20 -12.20 37.27
N PRO A 351 14.50 -13.51 37.13
CA PRO A 351 15.72 -14.08 37.70
C PRO A 351 16.94 -13.44 37.02
N THR A 352 17.84 -12.94 37.83
CA THR A 352 19.13 -12.37 37.42
C THR A 352 19.98 -13.48 36.80
N SER A 353 20.05 -13.53 35.47
CA SER A 353 21.12 -14.30 34.81
C SER A 353 22.41 -13.51 34.90
N VAL A 354 23.07 -13.67 36.03
CA VAL A 354 24.48 -13.28 36.20
C VAL A 354 25.31 -14.28 35.42
N GLN A 355 25.79 -13.92 34.26
CA GLN A 355 26.99 -14.51 33.71
C GLN A 355 28.20 -13.72 34.23
N ARG A 356 28.90 -14.37 35.19
CA ARG A 356 30.30 -14.08 35.47
C ARG A 356 31.11 -14.52 34.24
N PHE A 357 31.87 -13.61 33.70
CA PHE A 357 33.31 -13.78 33.40
C PHE A 357 33.91 -12.38 33.19
#